data_7ddb34361cd95a7993eb03cefae6334d
#
_entry.id   7ddb34361cd95a7993eb03cefae6334d
#
_cell.length_a   1.000
_cell.length_b   1.000
_cell.length_c   1.000
_cell.angle_alpha   90.00
_cell.angle_beta   90.00
_cell.angle_gamma   90.00
#
_symmetry.space_group_name_H-M   'P 1'
#
loop_
_entity.id
_entity.type
_entity.pdbx_description
1 polymer ?
#
loop_
_entity_poly.entity_id
_entity_poly.type
_entity_poly.pdbx_seq_one_letter_code
_entity_poly.pdbx_strand_id
1 'polypeptide(L)'
;MEQLWEYGIDISAGQLHRILTEQKECFHQEKAEVLATGLAESSFIGTDDTGARHQGQNGYCTALGNELFAYFESSESKSRLNFLQVLHGPVRVYAINETALAYWERQKLPAAVGARLTGGPQEVAGEDAWTAWLTELAITDERHVRIATEGALLGGLVARGVSPELVVLSDGAPQFVVLVHAACWVHAERPLAKLVPHNEEHRAAIEHVRGQIWELYQELKAYREQPREAQRAALASRFDALVAQRTAYPSINGVLKEMRDHQADLLRVLERPEVPLHNNAMESDIREYVKRRKISGGTRSAAGRRCRDTFASLKKTCRKLGVRFWDYLQDRVRGLGRLPRLADLIRQKAEEMAAPKVVAVPA
;
A
#
# COMPACT_ATOMS: atom_id res chain seq x y z
N MET A 1 27.17 8.56 18.74
CA MET A 1 28.36 8.06 19.46
C MET A 1 28.60 8.87 20.73
N GLU A 2 28.78 10.18 20.66
CA GLU A 2 29.04 11.06 21.80
C GLU A 2 28.07 10.82 22.96
N GLN A 3 26.78 10.78 22.71
CA GLN A 3 25.76 10.52 23.75
C GLN A 3 25.91 9.15 24.46
N LEU A 4 26.40 8.11 23.76
CA LEU A 4 26.67 6.82 24.39
C LEU A 4 27.89 6.90 25.30
N TRP A 5 28.93 7.62 24.88
CA TRP A 5 30.10 7.86 25.71
C TRP A 5 29.81 8.72 26.93
N GLU A 6 28.92 9.71 26.82
CA GLU A 6 28.42 10.47 27.96
C GLU A 6 27.68 9.60 28.99
N TYR A 7 27.03 8.53 28.53
CA TYR A 7 26.43 7.52 29.41
C TYR A 7 27.41 6.45 29.92
N GLY A 8 28.70 6.61 29.68
CA GLY A 8 29.75 5.65 30.07
C GLY A 8 29.77 4.38 29.23
N ILE A 9 29.11 4.37 28.07
CA ILE A 9 29.09 3.22 27.16
C ILE A 9 30.22 3.40 26.14
N ASP A 10 31.33 2.71 26.36
CA ASP A 10 32.46 2.69 25.43
C ASP A 10 32.19 1.68 24.33
N ILE A 11 31.82 2.18 23.15
CA ILE A 11 31.46 1.39 21.97
C ILE A 11 31.96 2.05 20.70
N SER A 12 32.53 1.26 19.79
CA SER A 12 32.93 1.72 18.47
C SER A 12 31.73 1.81 17.52
N ALA A 13 31.84 2.64 16.46
CA ALA A 13 30.81 2.73 15.42
C ALA A 13 30.56 1.37 14.73
N GLY A 14 31.62 0.56 14.55
CA GLY A 14 31.48 -0.79 13.99
C GLY A 14 30.74 -1.75 14.91
N GLN A 15 31.00 -1.72 16.21
CA GLN A 15 30.24 -2.52 17.18
C GLN A 15 28.77 -2.12 17.23
N LEU A 16 28.49 -0.81 17.27
CA LEU A 16 27.12 -0.31 17.23
C LEU A 16 26.39 -0.77 15.95
N HIS A 17 27.07 -0.69 14.80
CA HIS A 17 26.51 -1.18 13.53
C HIS A 17 26.16 -2.68 13.61
N ARG A 18 27.07 -3.53 14.13
CA ARG A 18 26.81 -4.96 14.31
C ARG A 18 25.63 -5.22 15.24
N ILE A 19 25.57 -4.54 16.39
CA ILE A 19 24.43 -4.65 17.33
C ILE A 19 23.10 -4.33 16.62
N LEU A 20 23.09 -3.35 15.72
CA LEU A 20 21.87 -2.92 15.03
C LEU A 20 21.50 -3.79 13.82
N THR A 21 22.43 -4.57 13.26
CA THR A 21 22.21 -5.25 11.98
C THR A 21 22.41 -6.77 12.01
N GLU A 22 23.22 -7.30 12.92
CA GLU A 22 23.48 -8.73 12.99
C GLU A 22 22.48 -9.44 13.93
N GLN A 23 22.23 -10.73 13.65
CA GLN A 23 21.34 -11.60 14.44
C GLN A 23 19.92 -11.02 14.59
N LYS A 24 19.35 -10.53 13.50
CA LYS A 24 18.01 -9.93 13.46
C LYS A 24 16.97 -10.81 12.76
N GLU A 25 17.28 -12.08 12.46
CA GLU A 25 16.40 -12.96 11.69
C GLU A 25 15.02 -13.14 12.33
N CYS A 26 14.92 -13.24 13.65
CA CYS A 26 13.62 -13.32 14.34
C CYS A 26 12.72 -12.10 14.06
N PHE A 27 13.31 -10.89 13.98
CA PHE A 27 12.58 -9.68 13.65
C PHE A 27 12.20 -9.61 12.17
N HIS A 28 13.09 -10.08 11.30
CA HIS A 28 12.81 -10.15 9.87
C HIS A 28 11.67 -11.13 9.56
N GLN A 29 11.67 -12.28 10.24
CA GLN A 29 10.60 -13.26 10.13
C GLN A 29 9.28 -12.69 10.67
N GLU A 30 9.28 -12.05 11.85
CA GLU A 30 8.07 -11.44 12.39
C GLU A 30 7.52 -10.31 11.52
N LYS A 31 8.40 -9.52 10.85
CA LYS A 31 7.98 -8.56 9.82
C LYS A 31 7.25 -9.24 8.66
N ALA A 32 7.75 -10.39 8.19
CA ALA A 32 7.11 -11.15 7.11
C ALA A 32 5.74 -11.72 7.53
N GLU A 33 5.64 -12.21 8.76
CA GLU A 33 4.37 -12.68 9.34
C GLU A 33 3.35 -11.53 9.48
N VAL A 34 3.80 -10.34 9.91
CA VAL A 34 2.96 -9.12 9.96
C VAL A 34 2.38 -8.78 8.60
N LEU A 35 3.20 -8.85 7.54
CA LEU A 35 2.71 -8.61 6.18
C LEU A 35 1.66 -9.65 5.77
N ALA A 36 2.01 -10.93 5.88
CA ALA A 36 1.13 -12.02 5.43
C ALA A 36 -0.22 -12.00 6.17
N THR A 37 -0.19 -11.88 7.50
CA THR A 37 -1.41 -11.79 8.30
C THR A 37 -2.16 -10.49 8.05
N GLY A 38 -1.43 -9.37 8.00
CA GLY A 38 -2.04 -8.07 7.74
C GLY A 38 -2.80 -8.01 6.42
N LEU A 39 -2.27 -8.62 5.35
CA LEU A 39 -2.95 -8.69 4.05
C LEU A 39 -4.16 -9.65 4.09
N ALA A 40 -4.03 -10.80 4.77
CA ALA A 40 -5.11 -11.79 4.86
C ALA A 40 -6.32 -11.28 5.67
N GLU A 41 -6.07 -10.52 6.74
CA GLU A 41 -7.11 -10.00 7.64
C GLU A 41 -7.68 -8.64 7.19
N SER A 42 -7.23 -8.08 6.06
CA SER A 42 -7.62 -6.75 5.63
C SER A 42 -8.66 -6.76 4.53
N SER A 43 -9.67 -5.92 4.64
CA SER A 43 -10.59 -5.58 3.54
C SER A 43 -10.00 -4.49 2.62
N PHE A 44 -9.14 -3.64 3.15
CA PHE A 44 -8.38 -2.65 2.40
C PHE A 44 -6.99 -2.43 2.98
N ILE A 45 -6.08 -1.94 2.16
CA ILE A 45 -4.79 -1.37 2.56
C ILE A 45 -4.60 0.00 1.93
N GLY A 46 -4.03 0.94 2.68
CA GLY A 46 -3.45 2.16 2.11
C GLY A 46 -2.02 1.90 1.67
N THR A 47 -1.56 2.58 0.63
CA THR A 47 -0.16 2.51 0.17
C THR A 47 0.34 3.87 -0.32
N ASP A 48 1.63 4.11 -0.11
CA ASP A 48 2.33 5.29 -0.60
C ASP A 48 3.82 4.96 -0.78
N ASP A 49 4.55 5.73 -1.59
CA ASP A 49 5.98 5.56 -1.75
C ASP A 49 6.75 6.87 -1.51
N THR A 50 8.01 6.73 -1.12
CA THR A 50 8.94 7.86 -0.99
C THR A 50 10.32 7.49 -1.48
N GLY A 51 11.07 8.50 -1.97
CA GLY A 51 12.46 8.27 -2.30
C GLY A 51 13.27 7.76 -1.09
N ALA A 52 14.14 6.79 -1.31
CA ALA A 52 15.10 6.27 -0.34
C ALA A 52 16.45 6.07 -1.01
N ARG A 53 17.52 6.65 -0.44
CA ARG A 53 18.87 6.46 -0.99
C ARG A 53 19.55 5.26 -0.35
N HIS A 54 20.23 4.47 -1.19
CA HIS A 54 21.03 3.33 -0.77
C HIS A 54 22.38 3.36 -1.50
N GLN A 55 23.48 3.32 -0.75
CA GLN A 55 24.84 3.35 -1.32
C GLN A 55 25.06 4.50 -2.32
N GLY A 56 24.49 5.68 -2.04
CA GLY A 56 24.56 6.82 -2.94
C GLY A 56 23.60 6.81 -4.14
N GLN A 57 22.98 5.68 -4.43
CA GLN A 57 22.00 5.52 -5.51
C GLN A 57 20.58 5.90 -5.07
N ASN A 58 19.78 6.37 -6.01
CA ASN A 58 18.37 6.62 -5.77
C ASN A 58 17.60 5.29 -5.71
N GLY A 59 16.70 5.19 -4.78
CA GLY A 59 15.77 4.09 -4.61
C GLY A 59 14.49 4.59 -3.98
N TYR A 60 13.61 3.69 -3.64
CA TYR A 60 12.28 3.99 -3.11
C TYR A 60 12.00 3.15 -1.87
N CYS A 61 11.14 3.63 -1.00
CA CYS A 61 10.54 2.85 0.06
C CYS A 61 9.03 2.91 -0.11
N THR A 62 8.41 1.77 -0.31
CA THR A 62 6.97 1.59 -0.32
C THR A 62 6.49 1.33 1.10
N ALA A 63 5.48 2.08 1.54
CA ALA A 63 4.75 1.84 2.78
C ALA A 63 3.37 1.33 2.45
N LEU A 64 2.90 0.31 3.16
CA LEU A 64 1.54 -0.21 3.06
C LEU A 64 1.01 -0.64 4.42
N GLY A 65 -0.31 -0.64 4.58
CA GLY A 65 -0.99 -1.05 5.81
C GLY A 65 -2.33 -0.35 6.00
N ASN A 66 -2.88 -0.54 7.19
CA ASN A 66 -4.13 0.06 7.64
C ASN A 66 -4.11 0.25 9.17
N GLU A 67 -5.24 0.16 9.84
CA GLU A 67 -5.34 0.25 11.30
C GLU A 67 -4.72 -0.95 12.04
N LEU A 68 -4.49 -2.09 11.36
CA LEU A 68 -3.97 -3.33 11.93
C LEU A 68 -2.45 -3.36 11.91
N PHE A 69 -1.83 -2.91 10.83
CA PHE A 69 -0.39 -3.06 10.61
C PHE A 69 0.19 -1.95 9.75
N ALA A 70 1.52 -1.86 9.74
CA ALA A 70 2.28 -1.06 8.78
C ALA A 70 3.51 -1.85 8.33
N TYR A 71 3.76 -1.83 7.03
CA TYR A 71 4.89 -2.51 6.40
C TYR A 71 5.66 -1.55 5.51
N PHE A 72 6.98 -1.56 5.63
CA PHE A 72 7.90 -0.75 4.85
C PHE A 72 8.88 -1.65 4.13
N GLU A 73 9.07 -1.43 2.83
CA GLU A 73 10.05 -2.17 2.04
C GLU A 73 10.75 -1.24 1.05
N SER A 74 12.06 -1.26 1.08
CA SER A 74 12.89 -0.49 0.16
C SER A 74 13.20 -1.28 -1.10
N SER A 75 13.02 -0.63 -2.26
CA SER A 75 13.26 -1.18 -3.59
C SER A 75 14.10 -0.23 -4.45
N GLU A 76 14.59 -0.72 -5.58
CA GLU A 76 15.39 0.07 -6.52
C GLU A 76 14.52 0.86 -7.50
N SER A 77 13.30 0.40 -7.75
CA SER A 77 12.34 1.08 -8.61
C SER A 77 10.94 1.08 -7.99
N LYS A 78 10.04 1.89 -8.55
CA LYS A 78 8.63 1.94 -8.17
C LYS A 78 7.72 1.46 -9.30
N SER A 79 8.10 0.35 -9.92
CA SER A 79 7.26 -0.32 -10.92
C SER A 79 6.13 -1.11 -10.27
N ARG A 80 5.11 -1.47 -11.07
CA ARG A 80 4.05 -2.38 -10.60
C ARG A 80 4.61 -3.73 -10.18
N LEU A 81 5.58 -4.24 -10.93
CA LEU A 81 6.28 -5.48 -10.57
C LEU A 81 6.88 -5.40 -9.17
N ASN A 82 7.60 -4.31 -8.86
CA ASN A 82 8.17 -4.12 -7.52
C ASN A 82 7.08 -4.02 -6.44
N PHE A 83 5.97 -3.35 -6.71
CA PHE A 83 4.87 -3.28 -5.76
C PHE A 83 4.28 -4.68 -5.48
N LEU A 84 4.06 -5.49 -6.51
CA LEU A 84 3.62 -6.88 -6.33
C LEU A 84 4.63 -7.71 -5.55
N GLN A 85 5.93 -7.52 -5.79
CA GLN A 85 6.98 -8.16 -5.00
C GLN A 85 6.97 -7.73 -3.53
N VAL A 86 6.68 -6.45 -3.26
CA VAL A 86 6.51 -5.93 -1.89
C VAL A 86 5.32 -6.58 -1.19
N LEU A 87 4.19 -6.76 -1.88
CA LEU A 87 3.02 -7.47 -1.34
C LEU A 87 3.31 -8.95 -1.02
N HIS A 88 4.18 -9.60 -1.79
CA HIS A 88 4.62 -10.96 -1.49
C HIS A 88 5.56 -11.06 -0.27
N GLY A 89 6.31 -10.01 0.01
CA GLY A 89 7.39 -10.06 0.99
C GLY A 89 8.56 -10.95 0.51
N PRO A 90 9.25 -11.65 1.43
CA PRO A 90 10.46 -12.40 1.09
C PRO A 90 10.21 -13.69 0.30
N VAL A 91 9.02 -14.26 0.38
CA VAL A 91 8.67 -15.53 -0.31
C VAL A 91 7.75 -15.21 -1.48
N ARG A 92 8.27 -15.36 -2.71
CA ARG A 92 7.52 -15.09 -3.93
C ARG A 92 6.98 -16.40 -4.51
N VAL A 93 5.69 -16.44 -4.76
CA VAL A 93 5.00 -17.56 -5.44
C VAL A 93 4.35 -16.99 -6.69
N TYR A 94 4.60 -17.63 -7.81
CA TYR A 94 4.02 -17.32 -9.10
C TYR A 94 2.96 -18.37 -9.37
N ALA A 95 1.67 -18.00 -9.35
CA ALA A 95 0.60 -18.97 -9.54
C ALA A 95 -0.25 -18.60 -10.77
N ILE A 96 -0.61 -19.62 -11.53
CA ILE A 96 -1.47 -19.51 -12.71
C ILE A 96 -2.85 -20.00 -12.32
N ASN A 97 -3.70 -19.06 -11.98
CA ASN A 97 -5.09 -19.27 -11.58
C ASN A 97 -5.99 -18.23 -12.25
N GLU A 98 -7.27 -18.23 -11.92
CA GLU A 98 -8.25 -17.29 -12.50
C GLU A 98 -7.82 -15.82 -12.36
N THR A 99 -7.20 -15.44 -11.26
CA THR A 99 -6.69 -14.07 -11.04
C THR A 99 -5.58 -13.72 -12.04
N ALA A 100 -4.64 -14.64 -12.26
CA ALA A 100 -3.58 -14.46 -13.23
C ALA A 100 -4.14 -14.35 -14.66
N LEU A 101 -5.07 -15.23 -15.02
CA LEU A 101 -5.71 -15.25 -16.34
C LEU A 101 -6.49 -13.96 -16.60
N ALA A 102 -7.31 -13.51 -15.66
CA ALA A 102 -8.05 -12.26 -15.75
C ALA A 102 -7.12 -11.04 -15.90
N TYR A 103 -5.97 -11.04 -15.19
CA TYR A 103 -4.95 -10.00 -15.36
C TYR A 103 -4.35 -10.02 -16.77
N TRP A 104 -3.96 -11.19 -17.28
CA TRP A 104 -3.38 -11.34 -18.60
C TRP A 104 -4.34 -10.90 -19.71
N GLU A 105 -5.61 -11.24 -19.61
CA GLU A 105 -6.66 -10.79 -20.54
C GLU A 105 -6.79 -9.26 -20.52
N ARG A 106 -6.94 -8.65 -19.35
CA ARG A 106 -7.02 -7.19 -19.17
C ARG A 106 -5.80 -6.47 -19.75
N GLN A 107 -4.60 -7.04 -19.59
CA GLN A 107 -3.35 -6.48 -20.10
C GLN A 107 -3.08 -6.85 -21.57
N LYS A 108 -3.99 -7.61 -22.19
CA LYS A 108 -3.89 -8.06 -23.60
C LYS A 108 -2.60 -8.85 -23.86
N LEU A 109 -2.31 -9.84 -23.00
CA LEU A 109 -1.27 -10.82 -23.27
C LEU A 109 -1.72 -11.67 -24.47
N PRO A 110 -0.88 -11.90 -25.50
CA PRO A 110 -1.25 -12.74 -26.63
C PRO A 110 -1.69 -14.13 -26.20
N ALA A 111 -2.79 -14.61 -26.77
CA ALA A 111 -3.36 -15.93 -26.42
C ALA A 111 -2.35 -17.09 -26.55
N ALA A 112 -1.49 -17.04 -27.55
CA ALA A 112 -0.42 -18.04 -27.74
C ALA A 112 0.61 -18.04 -26.59
N VAL A 113 0.87 -16.89 -25.94
CA VAL A 113 1.74 -16.81 -24.77
C VAL A 113 1.02 -17.36 -23.55
N GLY A 114 -0.23 -16.98 -23.34
CA GLY A 114 -1.07 -17.51 -22.27
C GLY A 114 -1.21 -19.03 -22.34
N ALA A 115 -1.45 -19.59 -23.52
CA ALA A 115 -1.56 -21.04 -23.72
C ALA A 115 -0.27 -21.80 -23.34
N ARG A 116 0.91 -21.24 -23.63
CA ARG A 116 2.20 -21.85 -23.20
C ARG A 116 2.32 -21.86 -21.67
N LEU A 117 1.92 -20.78 -21.01
CA LEU A 117 1.97 -20.66 -19.56
C LEU A 117 0.99 -21.62 -18.87
N THR A 118 -0.24 -21.76 -19.39
CA THR A 118 -1.24 -22.67 -18.81
C THR A 118 -0.97 -24.15 -19.05
N GLY A 119 -0.09 -24.48 -19.98
CA GLY A 119 0.36 -25.86 -20.26
C GLY A 119 1.40 -26.41 -19.29
N GLY A 120 1.86 -25.63 -18.33
CA GLY A 120 2.90 -25.98 -17.37
C GLY A 120 2.43 -26.07 -15.91
N PRO A 121 3.35 -25.92 -14.94
CA PRO A 121 3.04 -25.96 -13.54
C PRO A 121 2.12 -24.82 -13.13
N GLN A 122 1.14 -25.12 -12.28
CA GLN A 122 0.22 -24.10 -11.78
C GLN A 122 0.87 -23.15 -10.77
N GLU A 123 1.93 -23.59 -10.09
CA GLU A 123 2.68 -22.77 -9.14
C GLU A 123 4.20 -22.96 -9.35
N VAL A 124 4.93 -21.84 -9.28
CA VAL A 124 6.39 -21.79 -9.32
C VAL A 124 6.88 -20.96 -8.15
N ALA A 125 7.74 -21.54 -7.31
CA ALA A 125 8.31 -20.86 -6.16
C ALA A 125 9.66 -20.23 -6.50
N GLY A 126 9.79 -18.93 -6.23
CA GLY A 126 11.02 -18.17 -6.42
C GLY A 126 11.22 -17.59 -7.81
N GLU A 127 11.92 -16.46 -7.83
CA GLU A 127 12.12 -15.65 -9.05
C GLU A 127 13.00 -16.35 -10.08
N ASP A 128 14.04 -17.05 -9.61
CA ASP A 128 14.98 -17.75 -10.50
C ASP A 128 14.27 -18.90 -11.25
N ALA A 129 13.45 -19.68 -10.55
CA ALA A 129 12.67 -20.76 -11.16
C ALA A 129 11.64 -20.23 -12.16
N TRP A 130 10.96 -19.13 -11.82
CA TRP A 130 10.02 -18.45 -12.71
C TRP A 130 10.71 -17.95 -13.99
N THR A 131 11.87 -17.29 -13.84
CA THR A 131 12.65 -16.76 -14.97
C THR A 131 13.17 -17.89 -15.87
N ALA A 132 13.67 -18.96 -15.28
CA ALA A 132 14.11 -20.14 -16.01
C ALA A 132 12.96 -20.76 -16.83
N TRP A 133 11.79 -20.87 -16.21
CA TRP A 133 10.62 -21.43 -16.89
C TRP A 133 10.11 -20.55 -18.04
N LEU A 134 10.08 -19.21 -17.88
CA LEU A 134 9.77 -18.30 -18.99
C LEU A 134 10.74 -18.46 -20.16
N THR A 135 12.03 -18.68 -19.85
CA THR A 135 13.07 -18.92 -20.86
C THR A 135 12.86 -20.24 -21.60
N GLU A 136 12.54 -21.31 -20.88
CA GLU A 136 12.19 -22.62 -21.46
C GLU A 136 10.99 -22.52 -22.41
N LEU A 137 9.99 -21.75 -22.04
CA LEU A 137 8.83 -21.45 -22.86
C LEU A 137 9.11 -20.48 -24.02
N ALA A 138 10.34 -20.02 -24.21
CA ALA A 138 10.73 -19.01 -25.19
C ALA A 138 9.88 -17.72 -25.11
N ILE A 139 9.53 -17.30 -23.90
CA ILE A 139 8.84 -16.03 -23.62
C ILE A 139 9.92 -15.00 -23.24
N THR A 140 10.42 -14.25 -24.24
CA THR A 140 11.56 -13.34 -24.11
C THR A 140 11.24 -11.87 -24.39
N ASP A 141 10.07 -11.59 -24.98
CA ASP A 141 9.60 -10.21 -25.18
C ASP A 141 9.35 -9.54 -23.83
N GLU A 142 9.97 -8.38 -23.59
CA GLU A 142 9.92 -7.68 -22.28
C GLU A 142 8.51 -7.38 -21.81
N ARG A 143 7.60 -7.01 -22.72
CA ARG A 143 6.21 -6.73 -22.40
C ARG A 143 5.49 -8.02 -22.00
N HIS A 144 5.71 -9.12 -22.71
CA HIS A 144 5.09 -10.41 -22.40
C HIS A 144 5.61 -10.97 -21.09
N VAL A 145 6.92 -10.95 -20.86
CA VAL A 145 7.56 -11.35 -19.60
C VAL A 145 6.97 -10.56 -18.43
N ARG A 146 6.89 -9.24 -18.56
CA ARG A 146 6.33 -8.38 -17.51
C ARG A 146 4.87 -8.73 -17.22
N ILE A 147 4.00 -8.82 -18.22
CA ILE A 147 2.57 -9.11 -18.02
C ILE A 147 2.38 -10.49 -17.43
N ALA A 148 3.12 -11.50 -17.94
CA ALA A 148 3.09 -12.87 -17.42
C ALA A 148 3.47 -12.89 -15.93
N THR A 149 4.57 -12.21 -15.57
CA THR A 149 5.09 -12.14 -14.21
C THR A 149 4.16 -11.39 -13.26
N GLU A 150 3.64 -10.24 -13.67
CA GLU A 150 2.68 -9.45 -12.86
C GLU A 150 1.41 -10.26 -12.56
N GLY A 151 0.84 -10.94 -13.57
CA GLY A 151 -0.34 -11.78 -13.39
C GLY A 151 -0.08 -12.99 -12.51
N ALA A 152 1.04 -13.69 -12.71
CA ALA A 152 1.41 -14.84 -11.88
C ALA A 152 1.68 -14.46 -10.42
N LEU A 153 2.29 -13.29 -10.16
CA LEU A 153 2.42 -12.74 -8.81
C LEU A 153 1.06 -12.44 -8.19
N LEU A 154 0.13 -11.81 -8.92
CA LEU A 154 -1.24 -11.61 -8.43
C LEU A 154 -1.92 -12.92 -8.08
N GLY A 155 -1.81 -13.92 -8.95
CA GLY A 155 -2.30 -15.27 -8.68
C GLY A 155 -1.68 -15.88 -7.42
N GLY A 156 -0.37 -15.72 -7.24
CA GLY A 156 0.35 -16.19 -6.07
C GLY A 156 -0.07 -15.51 -4.76
N LEU A 157 -0.43 -14.22 -4.78
CA LEU A 157 -0.99 -13.53 -3.62
C LEU A 157 -2.31 -14.17 -3.19
N VAL A 158 -3.20 -14.40 -4.14
CA VAL A 158 -4.52 -15.02 -3.86
C VAL A 158 -4.37 -16.47 -3.39
N ALA A 159 -3.47 -17.25 -4.00
CA ALA A 159 -3.17 -18.61 -3.56
C ALA A 159 -2.66 -18.67 -2.11
N ARG A 160 -2.04 -17.60 -1.62
CA ARG A 160 -1.55 -17.45 -0.24
C ARG A 160 -2.57 -16.85 0.72
N GLY A 161 -3.83 -16.72 0.33
CA GLY A 161 -4.92 -16.28 1.19
C GLY A 161 -5.21 -14.77 1.17
N VAL A 162 -4.58 -13.99 0.29
CA VAL A 162 -4.97 -12.59 0.08
C VAL A 162 -6.27 -12.57 -0.72
N SER A 163 -7.28 -11.86 -0.23
CA SER A 163 -8.55 -11.73 -0.95
C SER A 163 -8.37 -11.06 -2.32
N PRO A 164 -8.91 -11.61 -3.42
CA PRO A 164 -8.93 -10.91 -4.70
C PRO A 164 -9.71 -9.59 -4.64
N GLU A 165 -10.60 -9.45 -3.64
CA GLU A 165 -11.39 -8.25 -3.37
C GLU A 165 -10.68 -7.25 -2.45
N LEU A 166 -9.41 -7.49 -2.08
CA LEU A 166 -8.63 -6.54 -1.28
C LEU A 166 -8.54 -5.20 -2.01
N VAL A 167 -8.98 -4.14 -1.34
CA VAL A 167 -8.93 -2.79 -1.90
C VAL A 167 -7.58 -2.14 -1.61
N VAL A 168 -6.92 -1.64 -2.65
CA VAL A 168 -5.68 -0.86 -2.55
C VAL A 168 -6.03 0.62 -2.69
N LEU A 169 -5.96 1.37 -1.59
CA LEU A 169 -6.18 2.82 -1.55
C LEU A 169 -4.85 3.56 -1.77
N SER A 170 -4.77 4.38 -2.80
CA SER A 170 -3.56 5.14 -3.13
C SER A 170 -3.84 6.54 -3.70
N ASP A 171 -2.78 7.24 -4.07
CA ASP A 171 -2.84 8.51 -4.81
C ASP A 171 -3.22 8.36 -6.28
N GLY A 172 -3.44 7.15 -6.76
CA GLY A 172 -3.76 6.83 -8.15
C GLY A 172 -2.54 6.56 -9.05
N ALA A 173 -1.34 6.49 -8.48
CA ALA A 173 -0.15 6.16 -9.25
C ALA A 173 -0.27 4.75 -9.88
N PRO A 174 0.07 4.56 -11.17
CA PRO A 174 -0.23 3.35 -11.95
C PRO A 174 0.34 2.05 -11.37
N GLN A 175 1.42 2.13 -10.58
CA GLN A 175 2.01 0.96 -9.93
C GLN A 175 1.11 0.36 -8.86
N PHE A 176 0.22 1.15 -8.24
CA PHE A 176 -0.66 0.71 -7.17
C PHE A 176 -2.02 0.19 -7.67
N VAL A 177 -2.31 0.36 -8.95
CA VAL A 177 -3.57 -0.11 -9.57
C VAL A 177 -3.46 -1.62 -9.81
N VAL A 178 -3.60 -2.37 -8.72
CA VAL A 178 -3.64 -3.84 -8.68
C VAL A 178 -4.86 -4.28 -7.86
N LEU A 179 -5.36 -5.49 -8.07
CA LEU A 179 -6.58 -5.97 -7.42
C LEU A 179 -7.75 -4.96 -7.58
N VAL A 180 -8.50 -4.69 -6.51
CA VAL A 180 -9.52 -3.62 -6.50
C VAL A 180 -8.84 -2.32 -6.06
N HIS A 181 -9.04 -1.24 -6.81
CA HIS A 181 -8.40 0.05 -6.50
C HIS A 181 -9.40 1.06 -5.95
N ALA A 182 -8.94 1.92 -5.04
CA ALA A 182 -9.62 3.11 -4.57
C ALA A 182 -8.68 4.32 -4.64
N ALA A 183 -9.20 5.45 -5.12
CA ALA A 183 -8.42 6.67 -5.27
C ALA A 183 -8.65 7.64 -4.07
N CYS A 184 -7.58 8.26 -3.62
CA CYS A 184 -7.62 9.26 -2.56
C CYS A 184 -8.23 10.57 -3.07
N TRP A 185 -9.36 11.00 -2.51
CA TRP A 185 -10.05 12.24 -2.88
C TRP A 185 -9.18 13.49 -2.69
N VAL A 186 -8.34 13.51 -1.65
CA VAL A 186 -7.42 14.63 -1.41
C VAL A 186 -6.41 14.76 -2.56
N HIS A 187 -5.95 13.63 -3.12
CA HIS A 187 -5.06 13.63 -4.27
C HIS A 187 -5.78 14.01 -5.56
N ALA A 188 -7.02 13.56 -5.75
CA ALA A 188 -7.83 13.91 -6.91
C ALA A 188 -8.17 15.42 -6.98
N GLU A 189 -8.36 16.08 -5.83
CA GLU A 189 -8.63 17.54 -5.74
C GLU A 189 -7.34 18.39 -5.84
N ARG A 190 -6.20 17.87 -5.41
CA ARG A 190 -4.92 18.62 -5.33
C ARG A 190 -4.49 19.33 -6.63
N PRO A 191 -4.71 18.80 -7.85
CA PRO A 191 -4.44 19.53 -9.08
C PRO A 191 -5.22 20.84 -9.18
N LEU A 192 -6.51 20.87 -8.78
CA LEU A 192 -7.31 22.11 -8.77
C LEU A 192 -6.76 23.13 -7.78
N ALA A 193 -6.34 22.68 -6.58
CA ALA A 193 -5.74 23.54 -5.57
C ALA A 193 -4.43 24.20 -6.02
N LYS A 194 -3.75 23.63 -7.02
CA LYS A 194 -2.48 24.11 -7.59
C LYS A 194 -2.66 25.00 -8.82
N LEU A 195 -3.88 25.12 -9.36
CA LEU A 195 -4.13 25.97 -10.53
C LEU A 195 -3.91 27.45 -10.18
N VAL A 196 -3.23 28.15 -11.08
CA VAL A 196 -3.02 29.59 -10.98
C VAL A 196 -4.08 30.30 -11.82
N PRO A 197 -5.02 31.04 -11.23
CA PRO A 197 -6.05 31.75 -11.98
C PRO A 197 -5.41 32.92 -12.75
N HIS A 198 -5.82 33.11 -14.00
CA HIS A 198 -5.34 34.20 -14.85
C HIS A 198 -6.24 35.47 -14.73
N ASN A 199 -7.45 35.33 -14.20
CA ASN A 199 -8.42 36.38 -13.99
C ASN A 199 -9.40 36.01 -12.86
N GLU A 200 -10.31 36.92 -12.50
CA GLU A 200 -11.29 36.67 -11.44
C GLU A 200 -12.33 35.61 -11.79
N GLU A 201 -12.68 35.44 -13.07
CA GLU A 201 -13.58 34.40 -13.53
C GLU A 201 -12.95 33.00 -13.30
N HIS A 202 -11.66 32.85 -13.63
CA HIS A 202 -10.94 31.59 -13.35
C HIS A 202 -10.84 31.32 -11.84
N ARG A 203 -10.61 32.34 -11.01
CA ARG A 203 -10.57 32.20 -9.56
C ARG A 203 -11.92 31.72 -9.03
N ALA A 204 -13.01 32.39 -9.41
CA ALA A 204 -14.36 32.01 -9.01
C ALA A 204 -14.71 30.58 -9.47
N ALA A 205 -14.33 30.19 -10.70
CA ALA A 205 -14.56 28.85 -11.20
C ALA A 205 -13.79 27.78 -10.41
N ILE A 206 -12.52 28.03 -10.05
CA ILE A 206 -11.72 27.10 -9.21
C ILE A 206 -12.39 26.94 -7.84
N GLU A 207 -12.74 28.04 -7.17
CA GLU A 207 -13.36 28.03 -5.84
C GLU A 207 -14.71 27.31 -5.86
N HIS A 208 -15.53 27.58 -6.88
CA HIS A 208 -16.84 26.93 -7.05
C HIS A 208 -16.70 25.41 -7.22
N VAL A 209 -15.89 24.95 -8.15
CA VAL A 209 -15.71 23.50 -8.40
C VAL A 209 -15.09 22.79 -7.19
N ARG A 210 -14.09 23.41 -6.54
CA ARG A 210 -13.52 22.87 -5.29
C ARG A 210 -14.56 22.78 -4.18
N GLY A 211 -15.41 23.80 -4.04
CA GLY A 211 -16.51 23.79 -3.08
C GLY A 211 -17.43 22.58 -3.29
N GLN A 212 -17.88 22.36 -4.51
CA GLN A 212 -18.73 21.21 -4.86
C GLN A 212 -18.04 19.84 -4.61
N ILE A 213 -16.74 19.74 -4.89
CA ILE A 213 -15.95 18.52 -4.59
C ILE A 213 -15.95 18.25 -3.09
N TRP A 214 -15.68 19.26 -2.26
CA TRP A 214 -15.64 19.10 -0.81
C TRP A 214 -17.00 18.87 -0.17
N GLU A 215 -18.07 19.43 -0.73
CA GLU A 215 -19.44 19.13 -0.32
C GLU A 215 -19.76 17.63 -0.59
N LEU A 216 -19.51 17.15 -1.81
CA LEU A 216 -19.70 15.74 -2.15
C LEU A 216 -18.84 14.83 -1.29
N TYR A 217 -17.59 15.21 -1.02
CA TYR A 217 -16.71 14.49 -0.11
C TYR A 217 -17.31 14.35 1.29
N GLN A 218 -17.92 15.42 1.87
CA GLN A 218 -18.56 15.34 3.18
C GLN A 218 -19.78 14.40 3.16
N GLU A 219 -20.55 14.42 2.09
CA GLU A 219 -21.69 13.51 1.92
C GLU A 219 -21.24 12.04 1.80
N LEU A 220 -20.17 11.75 1.03
CA LEU A 220 -19.57 10.42 0.95
C LEU A 220 -19.01 9.99 2.30
N LYS A 221 -18.45 10.90 3.08
CA LYS A 221 -17.98 10.63 4.44
C LYS A 221 -19.14 10.27 5.37
N ALA A 222 -20.27 11.01 5.30
CA ALA A 222 -21.48 10.70 6.08
C ALA A 222 -22.09 9.35 5.64
N TYR A 223 -22.14 9.07 4.33
CA TYR A 223 -22.57 7.78 3.80
C TYR A 223 -21.71 6.64 4.34
N ARG A 224 -20.40 6.78 4.40
CA ARG A 224 -19.48 5.78 4.94
C ARG A 224 -19.80 5.41 6.39
N GLU A 225 -20.23 6.37 7.20
CA GLU A 225 -20.60 6.15 8.62
C GLU A 225 -21.94 5.45 8.76
N GLN A 226 -22.90 5.73 7.86
CA GLN A 226 -24.24 5.17 7.84
C GLN A 226 -24.71 4.88 6.40
N PRO A 227 -24.23 3.79 5.79
CA PRO A 227 -24.59 3.44 4.42
C PRO A 227 -26.11 3.21 4.27
N ARG A 228 -26.73 3.88 3.29
CA ARG A 228 -28.15 3.70 2.93
C ARG A 228 -28.27 3.56 1.43
N GLU A 229 -28.88 2.47 0.96
CA GLU A 229 -29.00 2.19 -0.47
C GLU A 229 -29.67 3.33 -1.26
N ALA A 230 -30.68 3.99 -0.67
CA ALA A 230 -31.34 5.15 -1.30
C ALA A 230 -30.41 6.33 -1.57
N GLN A 231 -29.31 6.48 -0.82
CA GLN A 231 -28.34 7.57 -0.99
C GLN A 231 -27.29 7.22 -2.05
N ARG A 232 -27.01 5.94 -2.28
CA ARG A 232 -25.99 5.46 -3.21
C ARG A 232 -26.17 6.01 -4.62
N ALA A 233 -27.35 5.84 -5.20
CA ALA A 233 -27.68 6.35 -6.53
C ALA A 233 -27.64 7.88 -6.61
N ALA A 234 -28.13 8.58 -5.57
CA ALA A 234 -28.11 10.03 -5.51
C ALA A 234 -26.67 10.59 -5.48
N LEU A 235 -25.76 9.99 -4.69
CA LEU A 235 -24.36 10.38 -4.62
C LEU A 235 -23.61 10.11 -5.93
N ALA A 236 -23.87 8.98 -6.58
CA ALA A 236 -23.32 8.68 -7.90
C ALA A 236 -23.79 9.71 -8.95
N SER A 237 -25.09 10.02 -9.00
CA SER A 237 -25.64 11.03 -9.92
C SER A 237 -25.07 12.44 -9.64
N ARG A 238 -24.82 12.78 -8.38
CA ARG A 238 -24.20 14.05 -8.01
C ARG A 238 -22.75 14.13 -8.48
N PHE A 239 -22.01 13.04 -8.38
CA PHE A 239 -20.66 12.94 -8.95
C PHE A 239 -20.69 13.11 -10.47
N ASP A 240 -21.61 12.44 -11.17
CA ASP A 240 -21.76 12.56 -12.63
C ASP A 240 -22.06 14.00 -13.04
N ALA A 241 -22.95 14.68 -12.31
CA ALA A 241 -23.27 16.11 -12.55
C ALA A 241 -22.03 17.00 -12.33
N LEU A 242 -21.23 16.74 -11.29
CA LEU A 242 -20.00 17.46 -10.99
C LEU A 242 -18.99 17.34 -12.12
N VAL A 243 -18.68 16.11 -12.58
CA VAL A 243 -17.66 15.88 -13.59
C VAL A 243 -18.11 16.15 -15.03
N ALA A 244 -19.42 16.34 -15.25
CA ALA A 244 -19.99 16.76 -16.53
C ALA A 244 -19.86 18.27 -16.78
N GLN A 245 -19.58 19.06 -15.75
CA GLN A 245 -19.48 20.52 -15.86
C GLN A 245 -18.43 20.96 -16.88
N ARG A 246 -18.66 22.11 -17.47
CA ARG A 246 -17.72 22.82 -18.36
C ARG A 246 -17.53 24.23 -17.86
N THR A 247 -16.31 24.65 -17.70
CA THR A 247 -15.93 26.00 -17.29
C THR A 247 -15.17 26.69 -18.41
N ALA A 248 -15.08 28.01 -18.34
CA ALA A 248 -14.25 28.80 -19.25
C ALA A 248 -12.74 28.53 -19.06
N TYR A 249 -12.35 27.86 -17.97
CA TYR A 249 -10.95 27.51 -17.68
C TYR A 249 -10.64 26.05 -18.07
N PRO A 250 -9.98 25.79 -19.21
CA PRO A 250 -9.74 24.44 -19.72
C PRO A 250 -9.01 23.52 -18.75
N SER A 251 -8.13 24.07 -17.90
CA SER A 251 -7.39 23.28 -16.90
C SER A 251 -8.32 22.63 -15.87
N ILE A 252 -9.40 23.29 -15.46
CA ILE A 252 -10.43 22.71 -14.59
C ILE A 252 -11.10 21.53 -15.32
N ASN A 253 -11.48 21.75 -16.59
CA ASN A 253 -12.15 20.70 -17.39
C ASN A 253 -11.27 19.46 -17.56
N GLY A 254 -9.94 19.64 -17.63
CA GLY A 254 -8.97 18.54 -17.63
C GLY A 254 -9.01 17.71 -16.36
N VAL A 255 -9.03 18.37 -15.19
CA VAL A 255 -9.12 17.68 -13.88
C VAL A 255 -10.46 16.97 -13.71
N LEU A 256 -11.58 17.61 -14.11
CA LEU A 256 -12.90 16.98 -14.07
C LEU A 256 -12.99 15.76 -15.00
N LYS A 257 -12.33 15.80 -16.15
CA LYS A 257 -12.21 14.64 -17.02
C LYS A 257 -11.41 13.50 -16.38
N GLU A 258 -10.29 13.80 -15.75
CA GLU A 258 -9.48 12.81 -15.04
C GLU A 258 -10.28 12.18 -13.88
N MET A 259 -11.00 12.98 -13.09
CA MET A 259 -11.90 12.45 -12.05
C MET A 259 -12.97 11.53 -12.62
N ARG A 260 -13.55 11.86 -13.77
CA ARG A 260 -14.52 11.00 -14.47
C ARG A 260 -13.90 9.69 -14.92
N ASP A 261 -12.70 9.75 -15.50
CA ASP A 261 -11.99 8.56 -15.97
C ASP A 261 -11.64 7.60 -14.81
N HIS A 262 -11.56 8.13 -13.56
CA HIS A 262 -11.34 7.39 -12.31
C HIS A 262 -12.58 7.28 -11.41
N GLN A 263 -13.77 7.44 -11.95
CA GLN A 263 -15.04 7.43 -11.20
C GLN A 263 -15.20 6.19 -10.30
N ALA A 264 -14.95 5.01 -10.86
CA ALA A 264 -15.10 3.75 -10.11
C ALA A 264 -14.18 3.70 -8.87
N ASP A 265 -12.97 4.24 -8.99
CA ASP A 265 -12.00 4.26 -7.89
C ASP A 265 -12.35 5.33 -6.84
N LEU A 266 -12.84 6.50 -7.28
CA LEU A 266 -13.26 7.59 -6.37
C LEU A 266 -14.56 7.26 -5.64
N LEU A 267 -15.49 6.54 -6.29
CA LEU A 267 -16.76 6.13 -5.71
C LEU A 267 -16.74 4.74 -5.09
N ARG A 268 -15.57 4.12 -4.91
CA ARG A 268 -15.42 2.79 -4.28
C ARG A 268 -16.11 2.70 -2.93
N VAL A 269 -16.14 3.77 -2.16
CA VAL A 269 -16.83 3.85 -0.87
C VAL A 269 -18.34 3.55 -0.95
N LEU A 270 -18.99 3.76 -2.10
CA LEU A 270 -20.40 3.45 -2.29
C LEU A 270 -20.66 1.93 -2.33
N GLU A 271 -19.67 1.14 -2.71
CA GLU A 271 -19.70 -0.34 -2.72
C GLU A 271 -19.05 -0.93 -1.47
N ARG A 272 -18.01 -0.26 -0.96
CA ARG A 272 -17.15 -0.70 0.13
C ARG A 272 -17.02 0.43 1.19
N PRO A 273 -18.06 0.64 2.02
CA PRO A 273 -18.08 1.75 2.99
C PRO A 273 -16.97 1.73 4.03
N GLU A 274 -16.35 0.58 4.27
CA GLU A 274 -15.20 0.44 5.16
C GLU A 274 -13.93 1.12 4.61
N VAL A 275 -13.85 1.37 3.29
CA VAL A 275 -12.67 1.99 2.65
C VAL A 275 -12.66 3.50 2.91
N PRO A 276 -11.56 4.07 3.44
CA PRO A 276 -11.44 5.51 3.64
C PRO A 276 -11.43 6.30 2.31
N LEU A 277 -11.95 7.53 2.35
CA LEU A 277 -11.89 8.45 1.20
C LEU A 277 -10.50 9.08 1.00
N HIS A 278 -9.58 8.90 1.93
CA HIS A 278 -8.24 9.48 1.89
C HIS A 278 -7.20 8.54 2.48
N ASN A 279 -5.96 8.70 2.04
CA ASN A 279 -4.81 7.87 2.43
C ASN A 279 -3.95 8.51 3.55
N ASN A 280 -4.52 9.43 4.36
CA ASN A 280 -3.77 10.19 5.36
C ASN A 280 -3.05 9.32 6.41
N ALA A 281 -3.59 8.15 6.72
CA ALA A 281 -2.97 7.23 7.67
C ALA A 281 -1.59 6.77 7.17
N MET A 282 -1.50 6.34 5.90
CA MET A 282 -0.23 5.93 5.29
C MET A 282 0.71 7.09 5.03
N GLU A 283 0.18 8.26 4.62
CA GLU A 283 0.99 9.48 4.52
C GLU A 283 1.62 9.85 5.88
N SER A 284 0.90 9.70 6.98
CA SER A 284 1.43 9.92 8.33
C SER A 284 2.49 8.88 8.72
N ASP A 285 2.29 7.63 8.35
CA ASP A 285 3.26 6.56 8.63
C ASP A 285 4.55 6.76 7.84
N ILE A 286 4.45 7.09 6.56
CA ILE A 286 5.63 7.31 5.70
C ILE A 286 6.41 8.59 6.09
N ARG A 287 5.74 9.60 6.63
CA ARG A 287 6.41 10.83 7.14
C ARG A 287 7.46 10.53 8.21
N GLU A 288 7.23 9.55 9.09
CA GLU A 288 8.23 9.17 10.09
C GLU A 288 9.47 8.55 9.43
N TYR A 289 9.26 7.73 8.38
CA TYR A 289 10.36 7.20 7.59
C TYR A 289 11.14 8.33 6.89
N VAL A 290 10.44 9.30 6.31
CA VAL A 290 11.05 10.48 5.66
C VAL A 290 11.85 11.32 6.67
N LYS A 291 11.35 11.54 7.90
CA LYS A 291 12.08 12.25 8.95
C LYS A 291 13.40 11.55 9.26
N ARG A 292 13.40 10.24 9.43
CA ARG A 292 14.62 9.46 9.67
C ARG A 292 15.60 9.57 8.50
N ARG A 293 15.11 9.50 7.27
CA ARG A 293 15.91 9.68 6.07
C ARG A 293 16.59 11.06 6.04
N LYS A 294 15.87 12.12 6.39
CA LYS A 294 16.41 13.48 6.44
C LYS A 294 17.54 13.63 7.48
N ILE A 295 17.48 12.88 8.57
CA ILE A 295 18.51 12.89 9.61
C ILE A 295 19.72 12.03 9.22
N SER A 296 19.49 10.80 8.74
CA SER A 296 20.56 9.81 8.50
C SER A 296 21.07 9.76 7.05
N GLY A 297 20.44 10.49 6.12
CA GLY A 297 20.70 10.39 4.69
C GLY A 297 20.14 9.09 4.12
N GLY A 298 21.00 8.26 3.53
CA GLY A 298 20.66 6.96 2.99
C GLY A 298 21.15 5.81 3.86
N THR A 299 20.94 4.59 3.38
CA THR A 299 21.57 3.38 3.92
C THR A 299 22.85 3.05 3.14
N ARG A 300 23.83 2.47 3.83
CA ARG A 300 25.14 2.15 3.25
C ARG A 300 25.39 0.66 3.07
N SER A 301 24.58 -0.20 3.68
CA SER A 301 24.68 -1.65 3.57
C SER A 301 23.29 -2.30 3.39
N ALA A 302 23.24 -3.44 2.72
CA ALA A 302 22.00 -4.20 2.54
C ALA A 302 21.37 -4.62 3.90
N ALA A 303 22.20 -5.08 4.84
CA ALA A 303 21.75 -5.42 6.20
C ALA A 303 21.16 -4.18 6.91
N GLY A 304 21.79 -3.01 6.82
CA GLY A 304 21.29 -1.76 7.40
C GLY A 304 19.97 -1.31 6.76
N ARG A 305 19.80 -1.48 5.43
CA ARG A 305 18.55 -1.21 4.72
C ARG A 305 17.44 -2.14 5.22
N ARG A 306 17.69 -3.46 5.23
CA ARG A 306 16.75 -4.48 5.71
C ARG A 306 16.33 -4.23 7.16
N CYS A 307 17.28 -3.93 8.06
CA CYS A 307 16.98 -3.63 9.47
C CYS A 307 16.16 -2.34 9.62
N ARG A 308 16.49 -1.28 8.87
CA ARG A 308 15.72 -0.02 8.90
C ARG A 308 14.25 -0.27 8.55
N ASP A 309 13.98 -1.00 7.48
CA ASP A 309 12.63 -1.30 7.03
C ASP A 309 11.90 -2.23 8.01
N THR A 310 12.61 -3.22 8.55
CA THR A 310 12.08 -4.15 9.56
C THR A 310 11.65 -3.41 10.82
N PHE A 311 12.53 -2.63 11.42
CA PHE A 311 12.20 -1.93 12.65
C PHE A 311 11.22 -0.77 12.47
N ALA A 312 11.16 -0.18 11.27
CA ALA A 312 10.09 0.77 10.92
C ALA A 312 8.72 0.08 10.91
N SER A 313 8.63 -1.08 10.26
CA SER A 313 7.41 -1.89 10.17
C SER A 313 6.93 -2.34 11.54
N LEU A 314 7.81 -3.01 12.29
CA LEU A 314 7.47 -3.56 13.62
C LEU A 314 7.10 -2.47 14.62
N LYS A 315 7.84 -1.35 14.65
CA LYS A 315 7.53 -0.22 15.54
C LYS A 315 6.14 0.37 15.26
N LYS A 316 5.81 0.58 13.99
CA LYS A 316 4.51 1.13 13.61
C LYS A 316 3.39 0.15 13.89
N THR A 317 3.60 -1.12 13.60
CA THR A 317 2.62 -2.19 13.90
C THR A 317 2.38 -2.29 15.40
N CYS A 318 3.42 -2.32 16.23
CA CYS A 318 3.27 -2.28 17.69
C CYS A 318 2.38 -1.12 18.15
N ARG A 319 2.63 0.09 17.61
CA ARG A 319 1.82 1.27 17.97
C ARG A 319 0.35 1.11 17.58
N LYS A 320 0.08 0.56 16.39
CA LYS A 320 -1.29 0.31 15.92
C LYS A 320 -2.01 -0.73 16.77
N LEU A 321 -1.28 -1.70 17.30
CA LEU A 321 -1.78 -2.76 18.17
C LEU A 321 -1.78 -2.38 19.69
N GLY A 322 -1.43 -1.14 20.03
CA GLY A 322 -1.38 -0.69 21.43
C GLY A 322 -0.21 -1.26 22.24
N VAL A 323 0.79 -1.84 21.59
CA VAL A 323 1.98 -2.41 22.21
C VAL A 323 3.09 -1.36 22.28
N ARG A 324 3.70 -1.19 23.47
CA ARG A 324 4.88 -0.33 23.59
C ARG A 324 6.07 -1.01 22.92
N PHE A 325 6.67 -0.33 21.94
CA PHE A 325 7.77 -0.89 21.15
C PHE A 325 8.98 -1.28 22.01
N TRP A 326 9.24 -0.59 23.12
CA TRP A 326 10.30 -0.94 24.04
C TRP A 326 10.07 -2.27 24.73
N ASP A 327 8.84 -2.53 25.20
CA ASP A 327 8.48 -3.81 25.82
C ASP A 327 8.57 -4.96 24.82
N TYR A 328 8.12 -4.70 23.58
CA TYR A 328 8.28 -5.64 22.47
C TYR A 328 9.75 -5.99 22.22
N LEU A 329 10.64 -4.99 22.13
CA LEU A 329 12.06 -5.23 21.92
C LEU A 329 12.68 -6.03 23.08
N GLN A 330 12.39 -5.68 24.33
CA GLN A 330 12.89 -6.41 25.49
C GLN A 330 12.42 -7.87 25.50
N ASP A 331 11.15 -8.10 25.17
CA ASP A 331 10.58 -9.44 25.11
C ASP A 331 11.30 -10.31 24.08
N ARG A 332 11.47 -9.80 22.86
CA ARG A 332 12.12 -10.53 21.76
C ARG A 332 13.63 -10.72 21.97
N VAL A 333 14.34 -9.68 22.42
CA VAL A 333 15.81 -9.74 22.63
C VAL A 333 16.17 -10.66 23.79
N ARG A 334 15.35 -10.69 24.85
CA ARG A 334 15.57 -11.52 26.04
C ARG A 334 14.90 -12.88 25.97
N GLY A 335 14.09 -13.16 24.95
CA GLY A 335 13.34 -14.41 24.83
C GLY A 335 12.33 -14.64 25.96
N LEU A 336 11.68 -13.56 26.46
CA LEU A 336 10.80 -13.64 27.62
C LEU A 336 9.46 -14.34 27.34
N GLY A 337 8.98 -14.28 26.09
CA GLY A 337 7.72 -14.90 25.66
C GLY A 337 6.47 -14.34 26.35
N ARG A 338 6.52 -13.10 26.84
CA ARG A 338 5.41 -12.43 27.54
C ARG A 338 4.41 -11.77 26.61
N LEU A 339 4.87 -11.37 25.42
CA LEU A 339 4.04 -10.75 24.40
C LEU A 339 3.76 -11.76 23.29
N PRO A 340 2.49 -11.91 22.85
CA PRO A 340 2.13 -12.71 21.69
C PRO A 340 2.89 -12.26 20.43
N ARG A 341 2.88 -13.09 19.39
CA ARG A 341 3.36 -12.64 18.06
C ARG A 341 2.47 -11.50 17.58
N LEU A 342 3.07 -10.52 16.88
CA LEU A 342 2.29 -9.42 16.32
C LEU A 342 1.22 -9.91 15.35
N ALA A 343 1.48 -11.00 14.63
CA ALA A 343 0.51 -11.66 13.76
C ALA A 343 -0.76 -12.10 14.52
N ASP A 344 -0.61 -12.64 15.74
CA ASP A 344 -1.76 -13.08 16.55
C ASP A 344 -2.56 -11.87 17.06
N LEU A 345 -1.88 -10.79 17.45
CA LEU A 345 -2.52 -9.54 17.85
C LEU A 345 -3.24 -8.85 16.67
N ILE A 346 -2.73 -9.01 15.43
CA ILE A 346 -3.42 -8.53 14.22
C ILE A 346 -4.73 -9.28 14.04
N ARG A 347 -4.74 -10.62 14.13
CA ARG A 347 -5.96 -11.43 14.02
C ARG A 347 -6.98 -11.06 15.10
N GLN A 348 -6.55 -11.01 16.36
CA GLN A 348 -7.40 -10.61 17.47
C GLN A 348 -8.06 -9.24 17.20
N LYS A 349 -7.27 -8.26 16.80
CA LYS A 349 -7.79 -6.91 16.52
C LYS A 349 -8.72 -6.88 15.31
N ALA A 350 -8.46 -7.67 14.28
CA ALA A 350 -9.34 -7.80 13.12
C ALA A 350 -10.69 -8.38 13.52
N GLU A 351 -10.71 -9.42 14.35
CA GLU A 351 -11.93 -10.00 14.93
C GLU A 351 -12.72 -8.99 15.77
N GLU A 352 -12.03 -8.22 16.63
CA GLU A 352 -12.64 -7.14 17.43
C GLU A 352 -13.29 -6.06 16.54
N MET A 353 -12.66 -5.71 15.43
CA MET A 353 -13.18 -4.71 14.48
C MET A 353 -14.36 -5.24 13.67
N ALA A 354 -14.41 -6.53 13.38
CA ALA A 354 -15.50 -7.19 12.66
C ALA A 354 -16.73 -7.46 13.55
N ALA A 355 -16.54 -7.51 14.87
CA ALA A 355 -17.65 -7.73 15.80
C ALA A 355 -18.67 -6.57 15.73
N PRO A 356 -20.00 -6.87 15.68
CA PRO A 356 -21.02 -5.84 15.65
C PRO A 356 -20.89 -4.95 16.89
N LYS A 357 -20.75 -3.64 16.68
CA LYS A 357 -20.78 -2.68 17.78
C LYS A 357 -22.12 -2.78 18.48
N VAL A 358 -22.15 -3.35 19.67
CA VAL A 358 -23.32 -3.34 20.55
C VAL A 358 -23.61 -1.89 20.87
N VAL A 359 -24.62 -1.32 20.21
CA VAL A 359 -25.13 0.00 20.58
C VAL A 359 -25.75 -0.17 21.96
N ALA A 360 -25.07 0.34 22.98
CA ALA A 360 -25.66 0.46 24.30
C ALA A 360 -26.89 1.36 24.19
N VAL A 361 -28.07 0.77 24.33
CA VAL A 361 -29.31 1.52 24.45
C VAL A 361 -29.18 2.29 25.77
N PRO A 362 -29.24 3.62 25.80
CA PRO A 362 -29.28 4.34 27.05
C PRO A 362 -30.54 3.98 27.80
N ALA A 363 -30.36 3.60 29.07
CA ALA A 363 -31.45 3.28 30.00
C ALA A 363 -32.29 4.53 30.35
#